data_cc2a8389a59bf62be338b50efaf42e17
#
_entry.id   cc2a8389a59bf62be338b50efaf42e17
#
_cell.length_a   1.000
_cell.length_b   1.000
_cell.length_c   1.000
_cell.angle_alpha   90.00
_cell.angle_beta   90.00
_cell.angle_gamma   90.00
#
_symmetry.space_group_name_H-M   'P 1'
#
loop_
_entity.id
_entity.type
_entity.pdbx_description
1 polymer ?
#
loop_
_entity_poly.entity_id
_entity_poly.type
_entity_poly.pdbx_seq_one_letter_code
_entity_poly.pdbx_strand_id
1 'polypeptide(L)'
;MNPNAVNRNFEFIEDCIMAETILELEHANIYQGNSLILQDVNIRISKGEFVYLVGKTGSGKSSLLKTLYGDLKLKEGEGSVVGYKLRDMDWKKIPFLRRNLGIVFQDFQLLTDRNVHDNLKFVLRATGWKDEKLIEEKINDVLDKVGLKTKGFKFPFELSGGEQQRVDVARALLNSPKLILADEPTGNLDPETSDEIMHLLFHISKDYGTAIVMATHDYRVISK
;
A
#
# COMPACT_ATOMS: atom_id res chain seq x y z
N MET A 1 44.95 -52.56 -5.10
CA MET A 1 44.54 -52.38 -3.70
C MET A 1 44.68 -50.92 -3.32
N ASN A 2 43.66 -50.20 -3.28
CA ASN A 2 43.21 -49.36 -2.21
C ASN A 2 41.86 -48.73 -2.50
N PRO A 3 40.84 -49.02 -1.72
CA PRO A 3 39.50 -48.49 -1.94
C PRO A 3 39.30 -47.35 -0.90
N ASN A 4 39.26 -46.14 -1.37
CA ASN A 4 38.67 -45.07 -0.59
C ASN A 4 38.05 -44.02 -1.55
N ALA A 5 36.92 -44.43 -2.14
CA ALA A 5 35.99 -43.49 -2.69
C ALA A 5 35.21 -42.82 -1.56
N VAL A 6 35.59 -41.59 -1.20
CA VAL A 6 34.82 -40.77 -0.30
C VAL A 6 33.62 -40.25 -1.08
N ASN A 7 32.50 -40.89 -0.80
CA ASN A 7 31.19 -40.47 -1.29
C ASN A 7 30.80 -39.15 -0.54
N ARG A 8 31.02 -38.00 -1.15
CA ARG A 8 30.51 -36.71 -0.68
C ARG A 8 29.09 -36.53 -1.24
N ASN A 9 28.11 -36.96 -0.45
CA ASN A 9 26.74 -36.53 -0.63
C ASN A 9 26.67 -35.02 -0.37
N PHE A 10 26.68 -34.25 -1.43
CA PHE A 10 26.23 -32.86 -1.38
C PHE A 10 24.70 -32.87 -1.32
N GLU A 11 24.14 -32.76 -0.12
CA GLU A 11 22.76 -32.32 0.03
C GLU A 11 22.71 -30.85 -0.42
N PHE A 12 22.17 -30.63 -1.64
CA PHE A 12 21.70 -29.32 -2.04
C PHE A 12 20.45 -29.04 -1.21
N ILE A 13 20.63 -28.31 -0.10
CA ILE A 13 19.52 -27.65 0.56
C ILE A 13 19.17 -26.49 -0.40
N GLU A 14 18.21 -26.72 -1.30
CA GLU A 14 17.47 -25.65 -1.91
C GLU A 14 16.65 -24.99 -0.78
N ASP A 15 17.27 -24.04 -0.08
CA ASP A 15 16.53 -23.02 0.65
C ASP A 15 15.80 -22.17 -0.42
N CYS A 16 14.69 -22.71 -0.89
CA CYS A 16 13.68 -21.94 -1.58
C CYS A 16 13.16 -20.94 -0.54
N ILE A 17 13.78 -19.77 -0.43
CA ILE A 17 13.27 -18.67 0.37
C ILE A 17 11.94 -18.31 -0.28
N MET A 18 10.87 -18.94 0.23
CA MET A 18 9.50 -18.59 -0.16
C MET A 18 9.29 -17.14 0.21
N ALA A 19 9.18 -16.27 -0.80
CA ALA A 19 8.96 -14.85 -0.58
C ALA A 19 7.75 -14.67 0.35
N GLU A 20 7.89 -13.82 1.39
CA GLU A 20 6.80 -13.56 2.36
C GLU A 20 5.54 -13.10 1.61
N THR A 21 4.48 -13.90 1.66
CA THR A 21 3.18 -13.53 1.07
C THR A 21 2.55 -12.41 1.91
N ILE A 22 2.29 -11.28 1.28
CA ILE A 22 1.71 -10.08 1.92
C ILE A 22 0.20 -10.01 1.70
N LEU A 23 -0.27 -10.45 0.54
CA LEU A 23 -1.68 -10.47 0.17
C LEU A 23 -1.99 -11.75 -0.57
N GLU A 24 -3.11 -12.38 -0.23
CA GLU A 24 -3.62 -13.55 -0.93
C GLU A 24 -5.16 -13.49 -0.94
N LEU A 25 -5.73 -13.72 -2.11
CA LEU A 25 -7.17 -13.95 -2.30
C LEU A 25 -7.33 -15.24 -3.10
N GLU A 26 -8.23 -16.10 -2.65
CA GLU A 26 -8.58 -17.35 -3.31
C GLU A 26 -10.10 -17.44 -3.50
N HIS A 27 -10.54 -17.58 -4.75
CA HIS A 27 -11.95 -17.67 -5.12
C HIS A 27 -12.81 -16.58 -4.49
N ALA A 28 -12.25 -15.35 -4.34
CA ALA A 28 -12.89 -14.26 -3.64
C ALA A 28 -13.94 -13.56 -4.52
N ASN A 29 -15.15 -13.43 -3.99
CA ASN A 29 -16.22 -12.65 -4.60
C ASN A 29 -16.35 -11.31 -3.89
N ILE A 30 -16.23 -10.22 -4.64
CA ILE A 30 -16.25 -8.86 -4.11
C ILE A 30 -17.64 -8.26 -4.30
N TYR A 31 -18.24 -7.84 -3.19
CA TYR A 31 -19.57 -7.26 -3.15
C TYR A 31 -19.55 -5.80 -2.72
N GLN A 32 -20.45 -5.00 -3.31
CA GLN A 32 -20.82 -3.69 -2.80
C GLN A 32 -22.30 -3.72 -2.40
N GLY A 33 -22.57 -3.70 -1.11
CA GLY A 33 -23.87 -4.04 -0.59
C GLY A 33 -24.26 -5.48 -0.95
N ASN A 34 -25.29 -5.65 -1.77
CA ASN A 34 -25.74 -6.95 -2.27
C ASN A 34 -25.36 -7.21 -3.74
N SER A 35 -24.73 -6.25 -4.40
CA SER A 35 -24.31 -6.40 -5.79
C SER A 35 -22.96 -7.06 -5.89
N LEU A 36 -22.87 -8.16 -6.65
CA LEU A 36 -21.61 -8.81 -7.00
C LEU A 36 -20.87 -7.91 -8.02
N ILE A 37 -19.67 -7.48 -7.67
CA ILE A 37 -18.85 -6.58 -8.48
C ILE A 37 -17.75 -7.34 -9.20
N LEU A 38 -17.02 -8.21 -8.49
CA LEU A 38 -16.00 -9.08 -9.06
C LEU A 38 -16.24 -10.51 -8.59
N GLN A 39 -16.08 -11.45 -9.51
CA GLN A 39 -16.27 -12.88 -9.27
C GLN A 39 -14.95 -13.62 -9.39
N ASP A 40 -14.75 -14.59 -8.52
CA ASP A 40 -13.63 -15.56 -8.56
C ASP A 40 -12.25 -14.89 -8.65
N VAL A 41 -12.01 -13.89 -7.81
CA VAL A 41 -10.74 -13.15 -7.76
C VAL A 41 -9.68 -14.01 -7.09
N ASN A 42 -8.58 -14.26 -7.81
CA ASN A 42 -7.42 -14.99 -7.33
C ASN A 42 -6.18 -14.09 -7.49
N ILE A 43 -5.55 -13.70 -6.39
CA ILE A 43 -4.39 -12.80 -6.35
C ILE A 43 -3.44 -13.28 -5.26
N ARG A 44 -2.15 -13.31 -5.58
CA ARG A 44 -1.09 -13.52 -4.59
C ARG A 44 0.00 -12.49 -4.81
N ILE A 45 0.40 -11.80 -3.74
CA ILE A 45 1.41 -10.74 -3.77
C ILE A 45 2.40 -10.95 -2.63
N SER A 46 3.67 -10.92 -3.00
CA SER A 46 4.80 -11.10 -2.09
C SER A 46 5.37 -9.74 -1.65
N LYS A 47 6.20 -9.77 -0.63
CA LYS A 47 6.92 -8.60 -0.14
C LYS A 47 7.74 -7.93 -1.25
N GLY A 48 7.63 -6.60 -1.36
CA GLY A 48 8.38 -5.79 -2.32
C GLY A 48 7.89 -5.88 -3.77
N GLU A 49 6.79 -6.59 -4.04
CA GLU A 49 6.19 -6.59 -5.38
C GLU A 49 5.41 -5.32 -5.64
N PHE A 50 5.49 -4.85 -6.89
CA PHE A 50 4.69 -3.74 -7.41
C PHE A 50 3.68 -4.28 -8.43
N VAL A 51 2.40 -4.25 -8.10
CA VAL A 51 1.33 -4.86 -8.89
C VAL A 51 0.34 -3.80 -9.37
N TYR A 52 0.02 -3.83 -10.66
CA TYR A 52 -1.00 -2.97 -11.25
C TYR A 52 -2.33 -3.71 -11.38
N LEU A 53 -3.40 -3.10 -10.85
CA LEU A 53 -4.78 -3.49 -11.13
C LEU A 53 -5.32 -2.61 -12.27
N VAL A 54 -5.33 -3.14 -13.47
CA VAL A 54 -5.70 -2.38 -14.66
C VAL A 54 -7.12 -2.69 -15.10
N GLY A 55 -7.88 -1.67 -15.42
CA GLY A 55 -9.23 -1.83 -15.92
C GLY A 55 -9.96 -0.50 -16.07
N LYS A 56 -11.03 -0.51 -16.87
CA LYS A 56 -11.85 0.68 -17.10
C LYS A 56 -12.42 1.24 -15.78
N THR A 57 -12.74 2.52 -15.75
CA THR A 57 -13.50 3.11 -14.65
C THR A 57 -14.80 2.33 -14.42
N GLY A 58 -15.14 2.05 -13.17
CA GLY A 58 -16.30 1.22 -12.81
C GLY A 58 -16.08 -0.30 -12.90
N SER A 59 -14.88 -0.79 -13.23
CA SER A 59 -14.58 -2.24 -13.29
C SER A 59 -14.43 -2.94 -11.95
N GLY A 60 -14.60 -2.22 -10.82
CA GLY A 60 -14.54 -2.83 -9.49
C GLY A 60 -13.17 -2.72 -8.78
N LYS A 61 -12.16 -2.05 -9.36
CA LYS A 61 -10.82 -1.89 -8.74
C LYS A 61 -10.89 -1.29 -7.34
N SER A 62 -11.59 -0.17 -7.18
CA SER A 62 -11.77 0.48 -5.87
C SER A 62 -12.55 -0.40 -4.88
N SER A 63 -13.51 -1.21 -5.35
CA SER A 63 -14.23 -2.16 -4.49
C SER A 63 -13.31 -3.27 -4.00
N LEU A 64 -12.40 -3.75 -4.84
CA LEU A 64 -11.38 -4.70 -4.45
C LEU A 64 -10.46 -4.08 -3.39
N LEU A 65 -9.89 -2.88 -3.64
CA LEU A 65 -9.04 -2.19 -2.65
C LEU A 65 -9.79 -1.99 -1.33
N LYS A 66 -11.06 -1.56 -1.35
CA LYS A 66 -11.90 -1.39 -0.17
C LYS A 66 -12.09 -2.69 0.62
N THR A 67 -12.17 -3.82 -0.07
CA THR A 67 -12.22 -5.14 0.58
C THR A 67 -10.88 -5.45 1.26
N LEU A 68 -9.76 -5.15 0.62
CA LEU A 68 -8.42 -5.41 1.16
C LEU A 68 -8.11 -4.62 2.44
N TYR A 69 -8.61 -3.38 2.59
CA TYR A 69 -8.43 -2.62 3.83
C TYR A 69 -9.63 -2.66 4.79
N GLY A 70 -10.59 -3.57 4.52
CA GLY A 70 -11.71 -3.86 5.44
C GLY A 70 -12.81 -2.79 5.48
N ASP A 71 -13.00 -2.02 4.41
CA ASP A 71 -14.14 -1.12 4.25
C ASP A 71 -15.36 -1.88 3.71
N LEU A 72 -15.11 -2.83 2.81
CA LEU A 72 -16.08 -3.82 2.36
C LEU A 72 -15.73 -5.19 2.97
N LYS A 73 -16.76 -5.95 3.33
CA LYS A 73 -16.59 -7.30 3.88
C LYS A 73 -16.34 -8.31 2.77
N LEU A 74 -15.36 -9.19 2.94
CA LEU A 74 -15.23 -10.40 2.13
C LEU A 74 -16.28 -11.41 2.60
N LYS A 75 -17.29 -11.67 1.76
CA LYS A 75 -18.42 -12.57 2.08
C LYS A 75 -18.18 -14.00 1.61
N GLU A 76 -17.47 -14.18 0.49
CA GLU A 76 -17.25 -15.45 -0.19
C GLU A 76 -15.80 -15.56 -0.67
N GLY A 77 -15.26 -16.77 -0.66
CA GLY A 77 -13.85 -17.06 -0.90
C GLY A 77 -12.99 -16.86 0.36
N GLU A 78 -11.70 -17.00 0.22
CA GLU A 78 -10.74 -16.81 1.29
C GLU A 78 -9.83 -15.62 0.96
N GLY A 79 -9.30 -14.95 1.98
CA GLY A 79 -8.36 -13.85 1.78
C GLY A 79 -7.59 -13.52 3.04
N SER A 80 -6.33 -13.14 2.83
CA SER A 80 -5.47 -12.62 3.88
C SER A 80 -4.69 -11.40 3.40
N VAL A 81 -4.53 -10.41 4.26
CA VAL A 81 -3.74 -9.21 4.01
C VAL A 81 -2.87 -8.93 5.23
N VAL A 82 -1.57 -8.87 5.03
CA VAL A 82 -0.53 -8.65 6.08
C VAL A 82 -0.74 -9.55 7.31
N GLY A 83 -1.17 -10.81 7.07
CA GLY A 83 -1.43 -11.80 8.12
C GLY A 83 -2.83 -11.74 8.75
N TYR A 84 -3.69 -10.82 8.34
CA TYR A 84 -5.08 -10.76 8.80
C TYR A 84 -6.00 -11.49 7.82
N LYS A 85 -6.79 -12.44 8.32
CA LYS A 85 -7.86 -13.07 7.54
C LYS A 85 -9.01 -12.07 7.32
N LEU A 86 -9.41 -11.88 6.06
CA LEU A 86 -10.45 -10.91 5.70
C LEU A 86 -11.87 -11.46 5.92
N ARG A 87 -12.06 -12.77 5.67
CA ARG A 87 -13.35 -13.42 5.87
C ARG A 87 -13.73 -13.39 7.35
N ASP A 88 -14.94 -12.96 7.63
CA ASP A 88 -15.49 -12.87 9.00
C ASP A 88 -14.64 -12.00 9.96
N MET A 89 -13.90 -11.04 9.40
CA MET A 89 -13.10 -10.12 10.20
C MET A 89 -13.98 -9.31 11.16
N ASP A 90 -13.69 -9.39 12.45
CA ASP A 90 -14.30 -8.54 13.48
C ASP A 90 -13.92 -7.06 13.21
N TRP A 91 -14.91 -6.18 13.22
CA TRP A 91 -14.71 -4.74 13.05
C TRP A 91 -13.67 -4.15 14.02
N LYS A 92 -13.50 -4.73 15.20
CA LYS A 92 -12.48 -4.34 16.19
C LYS A 92 -11.05 -4.61 15.70
N LYS A 93 -10.85 -5.52 14.76
CA LYS A 93 -9.54 -5.84 14.18
C LYS A 93 -9.18 -4.94 12.99
N ILE A 94 -10.15 -4.30 12.35
CA ILE A 94 -9.93 -3.44 11.18
C ILE A 94 -8.91 -2.31 11.46
N PRO A 95 -8.95 -1.59 12.61
CA PRO A 95 -7.93 -0.58 12.91
C PRO A 95 -6.51 -1.14 12.98
N PHE A 96 -6.34 -2.39 13.44
CA PHE A 96 -5.03 -3.03 13.51
C PHE A 96 -4.54 -3.47 12.12
N LEU A 97 -5.43 -3.97 11.26
CA LEU A 97 -5.12 -4.20 9.85
C LEU A 97 -4.64 -2.91 9.19
N ARG A 98 -5.44 -1.83 9.29
CA ARG A 98 -5.16 -0.54 8.65
C ARG A 98 -3.85 0.12 9.11
N ARG A 99 -3.38 -0.15 10.34
CA ARG A 99 -2.06 0.31 10.81
C ARG A 99 -0.89 -0.31 10.06
N ASN A 100 -1.08 -1.49 9.47
CA ASN A 100 -0.07 -2.18 8.67
C ASN A 100 -0.18 -1.87 7.17
N LEU A 101 -1.14 -1.03 6.79
CA LEU A 101 -1.38 -0.62 5.41
C LEU A 101 -1.11 0.87 5.23
N GLY A 102 -0.57 1.23 4.07
CA GLY A 102 -0.63 2.58 3.54
C GLY A 102 -1.78 2.68 2.54
N ILE A 103 -2.56 3.75 2.58
CA ILE A 103 -3.60 3.98 1.58
C ILE A 103 -3.32 5.32 0.93
N VAL A 104 -3.23 5.31 -0.40
CA VAL A 104 -3.03 6.49 -1.24
C VAL A 104 -4.29 6.68 -2.08
N PHE A 105 -4.90 7.87 -1.97
CA PHE A 105 -6.19 8.18 -2.58
C PHE A 105 -6.04 9.05 -3.83
N GLN A 106 -7.01 8.97 -4.74
CA GLN A 106 -7.06 9.80 -5.93
C GLN A 106 -7.30 11.29 -5.61
N ASP A 107 -8.09 11.58 -4.57
CA ASP A 107 -8.50 12.93 -4.13
C ASP A 107 -7.75 13.42 -2.89
N PHE A 108 -6.58 12.83 -2.63
CA PHE A 108 -5.64 13.12 -1.53
C PHE A 108 -6.23 12.96 -0.11
N GLN A 109 -7.50 13.29 0.12
CA GLN A 109 -8.22 13.23 1.40
C GLN A 109 -7.44 13.87 2.56
N LEU A 110 -6.83 15.02 2.31
CA LEU A 110 -6.13 15.79 3.34
C LEU A 110 -7.13 16.64 4.14
N LEU A 111 -6.86 16.78 5.43
CA LEU A 111 -7.62 17.65 6.32
C LEU A 111 -7.27 19.10 5.98
N THR A 112 -8.24 19.87 5.47
CA THR A 112 -8.02 21.23 4.95
C THR A 112 -7.93 22.30 6.05
N ASP A 113 -8.36 21.96 7.27
CA ASP A 113 -8.30 22.80 8.48
C ASP A 113 -6.92 22.75 9.17
N ARG A 114 -5.96 21.99 8.64
CA ARG A 114 -4.65 21.72 9.21
C ARG A 114 -3.55 21.85 8.17
N ASN A 115 -2.36 22.24 8.63
CA ASN A 115 -1.16 22.20 7.81
C ASN A 115 -0.70 20.74 7.56
N VAL A 116 0.31 20.56 6.71
CA VAL A 116 0.88 19.24 6.36
C VAL A 116 1.37 18.49 7.59
N HIS A 117 2.15 19.15 8.45
CA HIS A 117 2.68 18.55 9.67
C HIS A 117 1.56 18.01 10.57
N ASP A 118 0.52 18.82 10.81
CA ASP A 118 -0.60 18.42 11.66
C ASP A 118 -1.49 17.35 11.04
N ASN A 119 -1.59 17.30 9.71
CA ASN A 119 -2.20 16.16 8.99
C ASN A 119 -1.49 14.85 9.32
N LEU A 120 -0.15 14.83 9.25
CA LEU A 120 0.66 13.65 9.53
C LEU A 120 0.63 13.29 11.02
N LYS A 121 0.77 14.28 11.90
CA LYS A 121 0.71 14.12 13.35
C LYS A 121 -0.62 13.53 13.81
N PHE A 122 -1.72 13.96 13.21
CA PHE A 122 -3.05 13.43 13.50
C PHE A 122 -3.12 11.92 13.29
N VAL A 123 -2.56 11.41 12.18
CA VAL A 123 -2.56 9.97 11.88
C VAL A 123 -1.71 9.20 12.89
N LEU A 124 -0.51 9.67 13.22
CA LEU A 124 0.34 9.03 14.22
C LEU A 124 -0.36 8.95 15.57
N ARG A 125 -1.01 10.03 16.00
CA ARG A 125 -1.80 10.06 17.25
C ARG A 125 -2.96 9.05 17.20
N ALA A 126 -3.72 9.04 16.12
CA ALA A 126 -4.85 8.13 15.92
C ALA A 126 -4.40 6.66 15.88
N THR A 127 -3.16 6.39 15.47
CA THR A 127 -2.59 5.04 15.44
C THR A 127 -1.85 4.66 16.74
N GLY A 128 -1.87 5.53 17.76
CA GLY A 128 -1.44 5.21 19.11
C GLY A 128 -0.04 5.69 19.50
N TRP A 129 0.60 6.51 18.68
CA TRP A 129 1.88 7.12 19.03
C TRP A 129 1.68 8.17 20.13
N LYS A 130 2.55 8.15 21.16
CA LYS A 130 2.44 9.02 22.33
C LYS A 130 3.66 9.91 22.53
N ASP A 131 4.83 9.46 22.13
CA ASP A 131 6.09 10.17 22.28
C ASP A 131 6.21 11.27 21.23
N GLU A 132 6.22 12.52 21.67
CA GLU A 132 6.31 13.70 20.78
C GLU A 132 7.59 13.69 19.96
N LYS A 133 8.73 13.33 20.57
CA LYS A 133 10.02 13.32 19.88
C LYS A 133 10.02 12.32 18.73
N LEU A 134 9.53 11.10 18.98
CA LEU A 134 9.43 10.07 17.95
C LEU A 134 8.42 10.45 16.85
N ILE A 135 7.33 11.14 17.20
CA ILE A 135 6.36 11.68 16.25
C ILE A 135 7.04 12.68 15.32
N GLU A 136 7.76 13.66 15.87
CA GLU A 136 8.46 14.70 15.09
C GLU A 136 9.55 14.08 14.19
N GLU A 137 10.34 13.14 14.71
CA GLU A 137 11.34 12.41 13.95
C GLU A 137 10.69 11.67 12.76
N LYS A 138 9.56 10.98 13.00
CA LYS A 138 8.85 10.24 11.94
C LYS A 138 8.25 11.15 10.89
N ILE A 139 7.65 12.28 11.27
CA ILE A 139 7.11 13.26 10.33
C ILE A 139 8.21 13.82 9.44
N ASN A 140 9.35 14.23 10.04
CA ASN A 140 10.49 14.72 9.28
C ASN A 140 11.06 13.66 8.32
N ASP A 141 11.17 12.40 8.75
CA ASP A 141 11.61 11.28 7.93
C ASP A 141 10.71 11.08 6.69
N VAL A 142 9.39 11.02 6.89
CA VAL A 142 8.49 10.79 5.74
C VAL A 142 8.40 12.00 4.81
N LEU A 143 8.46 13.22 5.34
CA LEU A 143 8.51 14.44 4.52
C LEU A 143 9.79 14.54 3.70
N ASP A 144 10.92 14.11 4.25
CA ASP A 144 12.20 14.05 3.52
C ASP A 144 12.10 13.03 2.38
N LYS A 145 11.56 11.83 2.65
CA LYS A 145 11.36 10.75 1.66
C LYS A 145 10.52 11.16 0.45
N VAL A 146 9.54 12.04 0.66
CA VAL A 146 8.68 12.52 -0.45
C VAL A 146 9.13 13.87 -1.03
N GLY A 147 10.28 14.42 -0.57
CA GLY A 147 10.82 15.69 -1.07
C GLY A 147 10.09 16.94 -0.59
N LEU A 148 9.40 16.87 0.57
CA LEU A 148 8.62 17.99 1.14
C LEU A 148 9.14 18.47 2.52
N LYS A 149 10.40 18.21 2.84
CA LYS A 149 11.02 18.52 4.14
C LYS A 149 10.77 19.93 4.64
N THR A 150 10.75 20.92 3.73
CA THR A 150 10.59 22.34 4.09
C THR A 150 9.14 22.84 4.01
N LYS A 151 8.15 21.95 3.75
CA LYS A 151 6.76 22.35 3.49
C LYS A 151 5.76 21.91 4.56
N GLY A 152 6.25 21.40 5.70
CA GLY A 152 5.39 20.92 6.79
C GLY A 152 4.42 21.97 7.36
N PHE A 153 4.78 23.26 7.31
CA PHE A 153 3.96 24.36 7.81
C PHE A 153 2.82 24.80 6.86
N LYS A 154 2.87 24.38 5.58
CA LYS A 154 1.86 24.76 4.58
C LYS A 154 0.55 24.04 4.76
N PHE A 155 -0.55 24.70 4.42
CA PHE A 155 -1.87 24.09 4.33
C PHE A 155 -2.07 23.42 2.97
N PRO A 156 -2.97 22.41 2.85
CA PRO A 156 -3.21 21.72 1.60
C PRO A 156 -3.52 22.65 0.42
N PHE A 157 -4.31 23.70 0.63
CA PHE A 157 -4.67 24.67 -0.42
C PHE A 157 -3.51 25.54 -0.92
N GLU A 158 -2.36 25.54 -0.21
CA GLU A 158 -1.15 26.25 -0.60
C GLU A 158 -0.18 25.36 -1.40
N LEU A 159 -0.56 24.09 -1.63
CA LEU A 159 0.24 23.08 -2.33
C LEU A 159 -0.31 22.83 -3.74
N SER A 160 0.60 22.54 -4.68
CA SER A 160 0.21 21.97 -5.99
C SER A 160 -0.43 20.59 -5.83
N GLY A 161 -1.15 20.10 -6.85
CA GLY A 161 -1.73 18.76 -6.83
C GLY A 161 -0.69 17.66 -6.60
N GLY A 162 0.47 17.77 -7.25
CA GLY A 162 1.58 16.82 -7.05
C GLY A 162 2.17 16.88 -5.64
N GLU A 163 2.25 18.07 -5.03
CA GLU A 163 2.68 18.21 -3.64
C GLU A 163 1.65 17.62 -2.66
N GLN A 164 0.35 17.82 -2.92
CA GLN A 164 -0.72 17.19 -2.12
C GLN A 164 -0.64 15.66 -2.21
N GLN A 165 -0.40 15.12 -3.42
CA GLN A 165 -0.20 13.69 -3.61
C GLN A 165 1.04 13.17 -2.86
N ARG A 166 2.14 13.91 -2.86
CA ARG A 166 3.34 13.57 -2.07
C ARG A 166 3.05 13.56 -0.57
N VAL A 167 2.20 14.48 -0.07
CA VAL A 167 1.74 14.45 1.34
C VAL A 167 0.89 13.21 1.60
N ASP A 168 0.02 12.81 0.68
CA ASP A 168 -0.77 11.59 0.81
C ASP A 168 0.13 10.33 0.85
N VAL A 169 1.14 10.26 -0.01
CA VAL A 169 2.17 9.20 0.04
C VAL A 169 2.94 9.24 1.37
N ALA A 170 3.34 10.42 1.87
CA ALA A 170 3.99 10.55 3.18
C ALA A 170 3.10 10.02 4.30
N ARG A 171 1.80 10.34 4.27
CA ARG A 171 0.80 9.83 5.21
C ARG A 171 0.72 8.31 5.19
N ALA A 172 0.74 7.71 4.00
CA ALA A 172 0.72 6.27 3.84
C ALA A 172 1.96 5.59 4.46
N LEU A 173 3.12 6.27 4.49
CA LEU A 173 4.39 5.75 5.02
C LEU A 173 4.56 5.85 6.54
N LEU A 174 3.69 6.57 7.25
CA LEU A 174 3.86 6.90 8.67
C LEU A 174 4.07 5.68 9.57
N ASN A 175 3.32 4.61 9.37
CA ASN A 175 3.42 3.40 10.18
C ASN A 175 4.33 2.32 9.56
N SER A 176 5.19 2.69 8.61
CA SER A 176 6.07 1.74 7.91
C SER A 176 5.31 0.52 7.37
N PRO A 177 4.33 0.72 6.46
CA PRO A 177 3.41 -0.31 6.04
C PRO A 177 4.11 -1.44 5.29
N LYS A 178 3.59 -2.66 5.42
CA LYS A 178 4.01 -3.82 4.62
C LYS A 178 3.40 -3.80 3.21
N LEU A 179 2.25 -3.14 3.06
CA LEU A 179 1.50 -3.02 1.80
C LEU A 179 0.94 -1.62 1.65
N ILE A 180 1.11 -1.02 0.48
CA ILE A 180 0.44 0.21 0.07
C ILE A 180 -0.64 -0.14 -0.96
N LEU A 181 -1.85 0.35 -0.73
CA LEU A 181 -2.98 0.28 -1.66
C LEU A 181 -3.19 1.68 -2.24
N ALA A 182 -2.97 1.85 -3.54
CA ALA A 182 -3.10 3.12 -4.23
C ALA A 182 -4.28 3.07 -5.21
N ASP A 183 -5.28 3.93 -5.02
CA ASP A 183 -6.46 4.02 -5.88
C ASP A 183 -6.31 5.23 -6.80
N GLU A 184 -5.92 4.99 -8.05
CA GLU A 184 -5.70 6.00 -9.11
C GLU A 184 -4.84 7.20 -8.65
N PRO A 185 -3.65 6.98 -8.06
CA PRO A 185 -2.87 8.02 -7.36
C PRO A 185 -2.36 9.14 -8.29
N THR A 186 -2.45 8.97 -9.60
CA THR A 186 -2.03 9.94 -10.61
C THR A 186 -3.17 10.48 -11.46
N GLY A 187 -4.42 10.07 -11.16
CA GLY A 187 -5.59 10.37 -12.00
C GLY A 187 -5.92 11.86 -12.16
N ASN A 188 -5.52 12.69 -11.21
CA ASN A 188 -5.78 14.13 -11.18
C ASN A 188 -4.52 14.98 -11.45
N LEU A 189 -3.44 14.38 -11.95
CA LEU A 189 -2.15 15.03 -12.15
C LEU A 189 -1.82 15.15 -13.65
N ASP A 190 -1.01 16.14 -13.99
CA ASP A 190 -0.41 16.21 -15.31
C ASP A 190 0.60 15.07 -15.55
N PRO A 191 0.97 14.78 -16.81
CA PRO A 191 1.82 13.63 -17.13
C PRO A 191 3.19 13.64 -16.47
N GLU A 192 3.84 14.82 -16.36
CA GLU A 192 5.16 14.95 -15.77
C GLU A 192 5.13 14.68 -14.26
N THR A 193 4.20 15.33 -13.56
CA THR A 193 3.95 15.08 -12.13
C THR A 193 3.54 13.62 -11.87
N SER A 194 2.74 13.03 -12.76
CA SER A 194 2.35 11.62 -12.67
C SER A 194 3.56 10.69 -12.71
N ASP A 195 4.50 10.94 -13.62
CA ASP A 195 5.74 10.16 -13.72
C ASP A 195 6.59 10.29 -12.44
N GLU A 196 6.69 11.50 -11.87
CA GLU A 196 7.39 11.70 -10.60
C GLU A 196 6.77 10.92 -9.43
N ILE A 197 5.44 10.89 -9.32
CA ILE A 197 4.75 10.10 -8.29
C ILE A 197 4.95 8.60 -8.50
N MET A 198 4.93 8.15 -9.76
CA MET A 198 5.21 6.75 -10.09
C MET A 198 6.63 6.34 -9.69
N HIS A 199 7.63 7.16 -10.03
CA HIS A 199 9.01 6.94 -9.61
C HIS A 199 9.14 6.90 -8.09
N LEU A 200 8.48 7.80 -7.36
CA LEU A 200 8.48 7.82 -5.90
C LEU A 200 7.92 6.50 -5.33
N LEU A 201 6.76 6.04 -5.81
CA LEU A 201 6.15 4.78 -5.36
C LEU A 201 7.04 3.57 -5.67
N PHE A 202 7.67 3.56 -6.86
CA PHE A 202 8.59 2.50 -7.25
C PHE A 202 9.85 2.44 -6.35
N HIS A 203 10.45 3.59 -6.03
CA HIS A 203 11.56 3.67 -5.07
C HIS A 203 11.13 3.18 -3.69
N ILE A 204 9.95 3.58 -3.19
CA ILE A 204 9.42 3.09 -1.93
C ILE A 204 9.31 1.56 -1.91
N SER A 205 8.78 0.97 -2.98
CA SER A 205 8.68 -0.49 -3.08
C SER A 205 10.05 -1.16 -3.01
N LYS A 206 11.02 -0.69 -3.80
CA LYS A 206 12.36 -1.27 -3.87
C LYS A 206 13.20 -1.06 -2.61
N ASP A 207 13.24 0.17 -2.10
CA ASP A 207 14.18 0.54 -1.04
C ASP A 207 13.71 0.07 0.33
N TYR A 208 12.38 -0.01 0.55
CA TYR A 208 11.81 -0.44 1.84
C TYR A 208 11.20 -1.84 1.80
N GLY A 209 11.17 -2.50 0.64
CA GLY A 209 10.54 -3.81 0.48
C GLY A 209 9.04 -3.79 0.74
N THR A 210 8.39 -2.63 0.60
CA THR A 210 6.95 -2.47 0.75
C THR A 210 6.24 -2.96 -0.51
N ALA A 211 5.30 -3.89 -0.38
CA ALA A 211 4.47 -4.29 -1.52
C ALA A 211 3.53 -3.14 -1.90
N ILE A 212 3.26 -2.97 -3.20
CA ILE A 212 2.35 -1.92 -3.68
C ILE A 212 1.33 -2.54 -4.64
N VAL A 213 0.05 -2.27 -4.39
CA VAL A 213 -1.05 -2.56 -5.31
C VAL A 213 -1.64 -1.24 -5.78
N MET A 214 -1.50 -0.96 -7.06
CA MET A 214 -1.96 0.29 -7.65
C MET A 214 -3.10 0.04 -8.65
N ALA A 215 -4.27 0.56 -8.35
CA ALA A 215 -5.39 0.60 -9.29
C ALA A 215 -5.21 1.76 -10.27
N THR A 216 -5.36 1.49 -11.56
CA THR A 216 -5.31 2.50 -12.61
C THR A 216 -6.19 2.14 -13.79
N HIS A 217 -6.67 3.14 -14.50
CA HIS A 217 -7.29 2.97 -15.81
C HIS A 217 -6.36 3.38 -16.96
N ASP A 218 -5.17 3.91 -16.64
CA ASP A 218 -4.18 4.32 -17.64
C ASP A 218 -3.23 3.16 -18.00
N TYR A 219 -3.44 2.60 -19.17
CA TYR A 219 -2.62 1.50 -19.70
C TYR A 219 -1.17 1.91 -20.03
N ARG A 220 -0.88 3.22 -20.17
CA ARG A 220 0.48 3.72 -20.46
C ARG A 220 1.45 3.48 -19.31
N VAL A 221 0.93 3.36 -18.08
CA VAL A 221 1.73 3.10 -16.87
C VAL A 221 2.39 1.71 -16.90
N ILE A 222 1.83 0.75 -17.65
CA ILE A 222 2.33 -0.63 -17.73
C ILE A 222 3.47 -0.75 -18.76
N SER A 223 3.56 0.20 -19.70
CA SER A 223 4.52 0.13 -20.79
C SER A 223 5.86 0.81 -20.47
N LYS A 224 6.03 1.29 -19.26
CA LYS A 224 7.27 1.89 -18.72
C LYS A 224 7.93 0.95 -17.72
#